data_a58b4db9493095f055d9ab70cf0ba434
#
_entry.id   a58b4db9493095f055d9ab70cf0ba434
#
_cell.length_a   1.000
_cell.length_b   1.000
_cell.length_c   1.000
_cell.angle_alpha   90.00
_cell.angle_beta   90.00
_cell.angle_gamma   90.00
#
_symmetry.space_group_name_H-M   'P 1'
#
loop_
_entity.id
_entity.type
_entity.pdbx_description
1 polymer ?
#
loop_
_entity_poly.entity_id
_entity_poly.type
_entity_poly.pdbx_seq_one_letter_code
_entity_poly.pdbx_strand_id
1 'polypeptide(L)'
;QAHYSFRLPGISVIDIGGGPSSMLLKTEGLTRGLVVDPISYPQWTKDRYSLKNIEVHVDVGENVTETGYDEVWIYNCMQHAIDPEKIIANARAAAPVLRLFEWIDIPAHDGHPHELTEQSLNKWIGQTGSVTALAESGCYGKAYYGVFE
;
A
#
# COMPACT_ATOMS: atom_id res chain seq x y z
N GLN A 1 -23.54 10.45 -8.66
CA GLN A 1 -22.37 9.77 -8.03
C GLN A 1 -21.49 10.84 -7.42
N ALA A 2 -21.20 10.74 -6.11
CA ALA A 2 -20.23 11.62 -5.47
C ALA A 2 -18.83 11.23 -6.00
N HIS A 3 -18.21 12.11 -6.76
CA HIS A 3 -16.80 12.00 -7.10
C HIS A 3 -16.02 12.67 -5.97
N TYR A 4 -15.16 11.91 -5.29
CA TYR A 4 -14.23 12.49 -4.34
C TYR A 4 -12.80 12.28 -4.83
N SER A 5 -11.97 13.29 -4.60
CA SER A 5 -10.54 13.24 -4.85
C SER A 5 -9.78 13.62 -3.59
N PHE A 6 -8.54 13.19 -3.50
CA PHE A 6 -7.61 13.59 -2.44
C PHE A 6 -6.67 14.65 -3.00
N ARG A 7 -6.54 15.77 -2.31
CA ARG A 7 -5.54 16.77 -2.68
C ARG A 7 -4.26 16.54 -1.90
N LEU A 8 -3.19 16.30 -2.64
CA LEU A 8 -1.83 16.14 -2.11
C LEU A 8 -1.05 17.44 -2.26
N PRO A 9 -0.07 17.73 -1.37
CA PRO A 9 0.70 18.98 -1.38
C PRO A 9 1.84 19.00 -2.41
N GLY A 10 1.70 18.35 -3.56
CA GLY A 10 2.76 18.29 -4.58
C GLY A 10 3.85 17.28 -4.22
N ILE A 11 3.47 16.05 -3.91
CA ILE A 11 4.36 14.97 -3.47
C ILE A 11 4.46 13.83 -4.49
N SER A 12 5.52 13.04 -4.34
CA SER A 12 5.74 11.78 -5.06
C SER A 12 5.40 10.58 -4.18
N VAL A 13 4.72 9.58 -4.74
CA VAL A 13 4.22 8.43 -3.97
C VAL A 13 4.47 7.11 -4.69
N ILE A 14 4.95 6.10 -3.96
CA ILE A 14 4.92 4.70 -4.38
C ILE A 14 3.72 4.03 -3.72
N ASP A 15 2.90 3.32 -4.50
CA ASP A 15 1.81 2.48 -4.01
C ASP A 15 2.15 1.01 -4.26
N ILE A 16 2.49 0.28 -3.21
CA ILE A 16 2.83 -1.15 -3.26
C ILE A 16 1.54 -1.95 -3.13
N GLY A 17 1.28 -2.81 -4.14
CA GLY A 17 0.05 -3.58 -4.22
C GLY A 17 -1.16 -2.74 -4.67
N GLY A 18 -0.92 -1.63 -5.38
CA GLY A 18 -1.99 -0.70 -5.78
C GLY A 18 -3.01 -1.27 -6.76
N GLY A 19 -2.69 -2.39 -7.40
CA GLY A 19 -3.61 -3.09 -8.31
C GLY A 19 -4.02 -2.27 -9.53
N PRO A 20 -5.16 -2.61 -10.16
CA PRO A 20 -5.64 -1.92 -11.36
C PRO A 20 -6.34 -0.59 -11.05
N SER A 21 -6.58 -0.28 -9.77
CA SER A 21 -7.38 0.86 -9.32
C SER A 21 -6.80 1.52 -8.07
N SER A 22 -5.48 1.77 -8.08
CA SER A 22 -4.78 2.48 -7.01
C SER A 22 -5.50 3.75 -6.58
N MET A 23 -5.43 4.06 -5.30
CA MET A 23 -5.89 5.32 -4.73
C MET A 23 -5.21 6.53 -5.38
N LEU A 24 -4.02 6.37 -5.94
CA LEU A 24 -3.31 7.43 -6.68
C LEU A 24 -4.12 7.98 -7.86
N LEU A 25 -4.99 7.17 -8.48
CA LEU A 25 -5.87 7.64 -9.56
C LEU A 25 -6.87 8.71 -9.12
N LYS A 26 -7.15 8.79 -7.82
CA LYS A 26 -8.07 9.77 -7.21
C LYS A 26 -7.35 10.97 -6.60
N THR A 27 -6.04 11.07 -6.76
CA THR A 27 -5.26 12.18 -6.22
C THR A 27 -5.21 13.37 -7.17
N GLU A 28 -5.18 14.56 -6.60
CA GLU A 28 -4.82 15.82 -7.25
C GLU A 28 -3.54 16.36 -6.60
N GLY A 29 -2.63 16.91 -7.40
CA GLY A 29 -1.35 17.45 -6.90
C GLY A 29 -0.25 16.39 -6.71
N LEU A 30 -0.43 15.19 -7.26
CA LEU A 30 0.63 14.20 -7.34
C LEU A 30 1.70 14.68 -8.34
N THR A 31 2.96 14.76 -7.92
CA THR A 31 4.07 15.14 -8.82
C THR A 31 4.59 13.94 -9.61
N ARG A 32 4.65 12.79 -8.99
CA ARG A 32 5.06 11.52 -9.58
C ARG A 32 4.43 10.37 -8.80
N GLY A 33 3.89 9.38 -9.48
CA GLY A 33 3.39 8.14 -8.89
C GLY A 33 4.07 6.90 -9.46
N LEU A 34 4.22 5.89 -8.62
CA LEU A 34 4.64 4.55 -9.02
C LEU A 34 3.71 3.54 -8.35
N VAL A 35 3.10 2.68 -9.15
CA VAL A 35 2.39 1.49 -8.67
C VAL A 35 3.29 0.28 -8.89
N VAL A 36 3.54 -0.49 -7.84
CA VAL A 36 4.26 -1.77 -7.90
C VAL A 36 3.27 -2.87 -7.57
N ASP A 37 3.01 -3.76 -8.52
CA ASP A 37 2.05 -4.86 -8.36
C ASP A 37 2.50 -6.07 -9.17
N PRO A 38 2.48 -7.30 -8.63
CA PRO A 38 2.97 -8.50 -9.34
C PRO A 38 2.08 -8.90 -10.52
N ILE A 39 0.86 -8.37 -10.61
CA ILE A 39 -0.08 -8.73 -11.67
C ILE A 39 0.11 -7.81 -12.89
N SER A 40 0.26 -8.42 -14.06
CA SER A 40 0.28 -7.69 -15.32
C SER A 40 -1.16 -7.41 -15.78
N TYR A 41 -1.57 -6.16 -15.66
CA TYR A 41 -2.91 -5.71 -16.09
C TYR A 41 -2.96 -5.37 -17.58
N PRO A 42 -4.17 -5.36 -18.20
CA PRO A 42 -4.37 -4.94 -19.58
C PRO A 42 -3.83 -3.54 -19.87
N GLN A 43 -3.50 -3.27 -21.13
CA GLN A 43 -2.90 -1.99 -21.56
C GLN A 43 -3.74 -0.77 -21.15
N TRP A 44 -5.08 -0.84 -21.26
CA TRP A 44 -5.94 0.27 -20.85
C TRP A 44 -5.78 0.69 -19.39
N THR A 45 -5.38 -0.23 -18.50
CA THR A 45 -5.05 0.09 -17.10
C THR A 45 -3.81 0.96 -17.03
N LYS A 46 -2.75 0.57 -17.76
CA LYS A 46 -1.49 1.34 -17.83
C LYS A 46 -1.70 2.71 -18.44
N ASP A 47 -2.51 2.79 -19.51
CA ASP A 47 -2.85 4.07 -20.16
C ASP A 47 -3.55 5.02 -19.18
N ARG A 48 -4.45 4.51 -18.36
CA ARG A 48 -5.14 5.29 -17.34
C ARG A 48 -4.18 5.84 -16.26
N TYR A 49 -3.21 5.05 -15.84
CA TYR A 49 -2.17 5.50 -14.92
C TYR A 49 -1.29 6.58 -15.55
N SER A 50 -0.87 6.38 -16.79
CA SER A 50 -0.03 7.33 -17.52
C SER A 50 -0.67 8.72 -17.64
N LEU A 51 -1.99 8.81 -17.81
CA LEU A 51 -2.73 10.08 -17.83
C LEU A 51 -2.61 10.88 -16.52
N LYS A 52 -2.21 10.24 -15.44
CA LYS A 52 -2.00 10.85 -14.11
C LYS A 52 -0.53 10.95 -13.70
N ASN A 53 0.40 10.76 -14.64
CA ASN A 53 1.83 10.71 -14.36
C ASN A 53 2.20 9.62 -13.33
N ILE A 54 1.57 8.45 -13.46
CA ILE A 54 1.81 7.27 -12.62
C ILE A 54 2.41 6.18 -13.50
N GLU A 55 3.60 5.72 -13.11
CA GLU A 55 4.24 4.54 -13.71
C GLU A 55 3.71 3.26 -13.07
N VAL A 56 3.81 2.14 -13.80
CA VAL A 56 3.44 0.82 -13.30
C VAL A 56 4.59 -0.14 -13.51
N HIS A 57 5.12 -0.68 -12.42
CA HIS A 57 6.09 -1.76 -12.43
C HIS A 57 5.40 -3.08 -12.08
N VAL A 58 5.54 -4.06 -12.98
CA VAL A 58 5.05 -5.43 -12.73
C VAL A 58 6.13 -6.17 -11.95
N ASP A 59 6.06 -6.07 -10.63
CA ASP A 59 7.02 -6.68 -9.71
C ASP A 59 6.40 -6.84 -8.32
N VAL A 60 7.06 -7.57 -7.44
CA VAL A 60 6.67 -7.75 -6.05
C VAL A 60 7.24 -6.64 -5.16
N GLY A 61 6.57 -6.31 -4.07
CA GLY A 61 7.00 -5.27 -3.14
C GLY A 61 8.36 -5.54 -2.49
N GLU A 62 8.74 -6.80 -2.38
CA GLU A 62 10.06 -7.24 -1.89
C GLU A 62 11.24 -6.79 -2.77
N ASN A 63 10.98 -6.44 -4.03
CA ASN A 63 11.99 -5.99 -5.00
C ASN A 63 12.04 -4.46 -5.16
N VAL A 64 11.23 -3.71 -4.45
CA VAL A 64 11.28 -2.25 -4.48
C VAL A 64 12.64 -1.77 -3.97
N THR A 65 13.35 -1.04 -4.84
CA THR A 65 14.67 -0.45 -4.57
C THR A 65 14.69 1.06 -4.84
N GLU A 66 13.58 1.60 -5.28
CA GLU A 66 13.39 3.03 -5.55
C GLU A 66 13.58 3.83 -4.26
N THR A 67 14.15 5.01 -4.40
CA THR A 67 14.38 5.95 -3.30
C THR A 67 14.01 7.37 -3.72
N GLY A 68 13.95 8.29 -2.75
CA GLY A 68 13.70 9.70 -3.03
C GLY A 68 12.24 10.00 -3.38
N TYR A 69 11.32 9.18 -2.94
CA TYR A 69 9.90 9.48 -2.89
C TYR A 69 9.54 10.17 -1.56
N ASP A 70 8.43 10.86 -1.53
CA ASP A 70 7.95 11.54 -0.33
C ASP A 70 7.15 10.59 0.57
N GLU A 71 6.35 9.71 -0.03
CA GLU A 71 5.54 8.74 0.69
C GLU A 71 5.55 7.37 0.00
N VAL A 72 5.38 6.30 0.79
CA VAL A 72 4.97 4.96 0.34
C VAL A 72 3.62 4.63 0.93
N TRP A 73 2.72 4.11 0.10
CA TRP A 73 1.41 3.62 0.49
C TRP A 73 1.35 2.11 0.36
N ILE A 74 0.79 1.43 1.36
CA ILE A 74 0.55 -0.02 1.37
C ILE A 74 -0.84 -0.23 1.92
N TYR A 75 -1.78 -0.66 1.07
CA TYR A 75 -3.16 -0.83 1.45
C TYR A 75 -3.67 -2.22 1.11
N ASN A 76 -3.81 -3.06 2.17
CA ASN A 76 -4.44 -4.39 2.10
C ASN A 76 -3.80 -5.32 1.06
N CYS A 77 -2.48 -5.48 1.11
CA CYS A 77 -1.77 -6.35 0.18
C CYS A 77 -0.71 -7.26 0.83
N MET A 78 -0.21 -6.92 2.02
CA MET A 78 0.93 -7.64 2.62
C MET A 78 0.60 -9.07 3.05
N GLN A 79 -0.65 -9.39 3.30
CA GLN A 79 -1.08 -10.76 3.60
C GLN A 79 -0.86 -11.72 2.43
N HIS A 80 -0.72 -11.20 1.20
CA HIS A 80 -0.41 -11.96 -0.02
C HIS A 80 1.09 -12.07 -0.32
N ALA A 81 1.92 -11.30 0.37
CA ALA A 81 3.36 -11.20 0.14
C ALA A 81 4.09 -12.47 0.62
N ILE A 82 5.29 -12.71 0.10
CA ILE A 82 6.16 -13.78 0.59
C ILE A 82 6.88 -13.32 1.87
N ASP A 83 7.33 -12.07 1.89
CA ASP A 83 8.09 -11.47 3.00
C ASP A 83 7.57 -10.05 3.33
N PRO A 84 6.50 -9.93 4.14
CA PRO A 84 5.95 -8.63 4.53
C PRO A 84 6.94 -7.73 5.28
N GLU A 85 7.84 -8.30 6.09
CA GLU A 85 8.88 -7.55 6.80
C GLU A 85 9.81 -6.83 5.82
N LYS A 86 10.23 -7.53 4.75
CA LYS A 86 11.07 -6.95 3.70
C LYS A 86 10.36 -5.83 2.94
N ILE A 87 9.07 -5.98 2.66
CA ILE A 87 8.29 -4.92 2.01
C ILE A 87 8.29 -3.64 2.87
N ILE A 88 8.07 -3.77 4.17
CA ILE A 88 8.10 -2.62 5.10
C ILE A 88 9.50 -2.01 5.15
N ALA A 89 10.57 -2.82 5.20
CA ALA A 89 11.93 -2.32 5.18
C ALA A 89 12.24 -1.54 3.89
N ASN A 90 11.83 -2.05 2.73
CA ASN A 90 11.97 -1.36 1.44
C ASN A 90 11.17 -0.05 1.42
N ALA A 91 9.93 -0.06 1.91
CA ALA A 91 9.08 1.13 1.98
C ALA A 91 9.72 2.22 2.84
N ARG A 92 10.28 1.87 4.00
CA ARG A 92 10.99 2.81 4.89
C ARG A 92 12.29 3.34 4.28
N ALA A 93 12.96 2.57 3.43
CA ALA A 93 14.13 3.03 2.68
C ALA A 93 13.77 3.94 1.50
N ALA A 94 12.59 3.75 0.90
CA ALA A 94 12.14 4.48 -0.28
C ALA A 94 11.68 5.91 0.03
N ALA A 95 11.06 6.13 1.20
CA ALA A 95 10.46 7.41 1.58
C ALA A 95 10.44 7.65 3.10
N PRO A 96 10.43 8.92 3.55
CA PRO A 96 10.31 9.25 4.97
C PRO A 96 8.94 8.93 5.56
N VAL A 97 7.88 8.89 4.76
CA VAL A 97 6.52 8.64 5.23
C VAL A 97 5.98 7.34 4.66
N LEU A 98 5.51 6.45 5.55
CA LEU A 98 4.77 5.24 5.20
C LEU A 98 3.32 5.40 5.65
N ARG A 99 2.37 5.24 4.71
CA ARG A 99 0.94 5.09 5.03
C ARG A 99 0.55 3.64 4.84
N LEU A 100 -0.06 3.05 5.84
CA LEU A 100 -0.38 1.65 5.86
C LEU A 100 -1.80 1.39 6.36
N PHE A 101 -2.48 0.46 5.71
CA PHE A 101 -3.71 -0.14 6.15
C PHE A 101 -3.69 -1.64 5.84
N GLU A 102 -3.90 -2.49 6.84
CA GLU A 102 -4.00 -3.94 6.67
C GLU A 102 -5.08 -4.54 7.57
N TRP A 103 -5.71 -5.60 7.09
CA TRP A 103 -6.50 -6.46 7.96
C TRP A 103 -5.57 -7.35 8.78
N ILE A 104 -5.84 -7.47 10.08
CA ILE A 104 -5.02 -8.23 11.01
C ILE A 104 -5.83 -9.31 11.73
N ASP A 105 -5.10 -10.26 12.36
CA ASP A 105 -5.65 -11.39 13.10
C ASP A 105 -6.53 -12.30 12.21
N ILE A 106 -6.18 -12.41 10.93
CA ILE A 106 -6.77 -13.36 9.99
C ILE A 106 -5.81 -14.55 9.89
N PRO A 107 -6.24 -15.77 10.26
CA PRO A 107 -5.41 -16.95 10.14
C PRO A 107 -4.88 -17.15 8.72
N ALA A 108 -3.63 -17.60 8.61
CA ALA A 108 -3.02 -17.92 7.33
C ALA A 108 -3.81 -19.02 6.61
N HIS A 109 -3.97 -18.87 5.29
CA HIS A 109 -4.63 -19.84 4.41
C HIS A 109 -4.10 -19.71 2.98
N ASP A 110 -4.58 -20.56 2.05
CA ASP A 110 -4.21 -20.49 0.64
C ASP A 110 -4.50 -19.09 0.07
N GLY A 111 -3.46 -18.46 -0.50
CA GLY A 111 -3.51 -17.10 -1.00
C GLY A 111 -3.22 -15.99 0.04
N HIS A 112 -3.24 -16.32 1.33
CA HIS A 112 -2.83 -15.43 2.43
C HIS A 112 -1.82 -16.18 3.33
N PRO A 113 -0.55 -16.30 2.93
CA PRO A 113 0.42 -17.13 3.65
C PRO A 113 0.79 -16.61 5.03
N HIS A 114 0.42 -15.36 5.37
CA HIS A 114 0.76 -14.74 6.64
C HIS A 114 -0.47 -14.30 7.42
N GLU A 115 -0.46 -14.61 8.71
CA GLU A 115 -1.28 -13.92 9.68
C GLU A 115 -0.56 -12.66 10.14
N LEU A 116 -1.08 -11.50 9.73
CA LEU A 116 -0.58 -10.22 10.18
C LEU A 116 -1.14 -9.90 11.56
N THR A 117 -0.29 -9.43 12.47
CA THR A 117 -0.70 -9.03 13.81
C THR A 117 -0.24 -7.61 14.13
N GLU A 118 -0.91 -6.92 15.05
CA GLU A 118 -0.46 -5.62 15.55
C GLU A 118 1.01 -5.69 16.03
N GLN A 119 1.37 -6.75 16.75
CA GLN A 119 2.72 -6.91 17.27
C GLN A 119 3.77 -7.03 16.16
N SER A 120 3.51 -7.83 15.12
CA SER A 120 4.43 -7.98 13.99
C SER A 120 4.59 -6.67 13.22
N LEU A 121 3.49 -6.00 12.92
CA LEU A 121 3.51 -4.73 12.19
C LEU A 121 4.24 -3.63 12.97
N ASN A 122 3.93 -3.44 14.25
CA ASN A 122 4.63 -2.47 15.11
C ASN A 122 6.14 -2.75 15.16
N LYS A 123 6.54 -4.03 15.25
CA LYS A 123 7.95 -4.43 15.27
C LYS A 123 8.65 -4.07 13.95
N TRP A 124 8.05 -4.41 12.81
CA TRP A 124 8.66 -4.20 11.49
C TRP A 124 8.71 -2.72 11.12
N ILE A 125 7.68 -1.96 11.46
CA ILE A 125 7.61 -0.51 11.23
C ILE A 125 8.53 0.27 12.18
N GLY A 126 8.73 -0.24 13.40
CA GLY A 126 9.45 0.44 14.46
C GLY A 126 8.64 1.52 15.19
N GLN A 127 7.33 1.57 14.93
CA GLN A 127 6.38 2.52 15.52
C GLN A 127 5.05 1.80 15.78
N THR A 128 4.19 2.40 16.62
CA THR A 128 2.88 1.84 16.97
C THR A 128 1.80 2.44 16.07
N GLY A 129 1.05 1.56 15.41
CA GLY A 129 -0.14 1.94 14.64
C GLY A 129 -1.42 1.94 15.46
N SER A 130 -2.52 2.29 14.80
CA SER A 130 -3.86 2.24 15.36
C SER A 130 -4.57 0.94 14.98
N VAL A 131 -5.38 0.41 15.89
CA VAL A 131 -6.22 -0.77 15.65
C VAL A 131 -7.68 -0.42 15.89
N THR A 132 -8.53 -0.81 14.95
CA THR A 132 -9.99 -0.66 15.07
C THR A 132 -10.69 -1.98 14.82
N ALA A 133 -11.56 -2.40 15.72
CA ALA A 133 -12.45 -3.53 15.53
C ALA A 133 -13.66 -3.10 14.68
N LEU A 134 -13.96 -3.84 13.62
CA LEU A 134 -15.05 -3.57 12.69
C LEU A 134 -16.10 -4.70 12.71
N ALA A 135 -16.36 -5.25 13.88
CA ALA A 135 -17.22 -6.44 14.07
C ALA A 135 -18.64 -6.31 13.48
N GLU A 136 -19.16 -5.08 13.37
CA GLU A 136 -20.52 -4.82 12.86
C GLU A 136 -20.58 -4.68 11.33
N SER A 137 -19.46 -4.59 10.65
CA SER A 137 -19.43 -4.30 9.21
C SER A 137 -19.50 -5.54 8.31
N GLY A 138 -19.51 -6.74 8.89
CA GLY A 138 -19.37 -8.00 8.14
C GLY A 138 -17.99 -8.16 7.46
N CYS A 139 -17.06 -7.27 7.77
CA CYS A 139 -15.68 -7.34 7.34
C CYS A 139 -14.84 -8.22 8.28
N TYR A 140 -13.56 -8.37 7.98
CA TYR A 140 -12.62 -9.30 8.61
C TYR A 140 -12.31 -9.08 10.11
N GLY A 141 -12.95 -8.14 10.78
CA GLY A 141 -12.91 -7.96 12.23
C GLY A 141 -11.98 -6.88 12.72
N LYS A 142 -10.69 -6.88 12.38
CA LYS A 142 -9.74 -5.87 12.84
C LYS A 142 -8.93 -5.26 11.71
N ALA A 143 -8.80 -3.94 11.72
CA ALA A 143 -7.94 -3.18 10.83
C ALA A 143 -6.79 -2.56 11.63
N TYR A 144 -5.58 -2.66 11.10
CA TYR A 144 -4.40 -1.93 11.56
C TYR A 144 -4.08 -0.83 10.54
N TYR A 145 -3.81 0.37 11.02
CA TYR A 145 -3.50 1.49 10.13
C TYR A 145 -2.66 2.57 10.80
N GLY A 146 -2.00 3.38 9.99
CA GLY A 146 -1.24 4.52 10.47
C GLY A 146 -0.52 5.30 9.38
N VAL A 147 0.03 6.43 9.81
CA VAL A 147 0.99 7.24 9.08
C VAL A 147 2.25 7.27 9.92
N PHE A 148 3.35 6.77 9.37
CA PHE A 148 4.60 6.54 10.08
C PHE A 148 5.71 7.40 9.45
N GLU A 149 6.38 8.21 10.27
CA GLU A 149 7.48 9.12 9.88
C GLU A 149 8.84 8.61 10.37
#